data_cccca634ca279862241c0939bfbcef2e
#
_entry.id   cccca634ca279862241c0939bfbcef2e
#
_cell.length_a   1.000
_cell.length_b   1.000
_cell.length_c   1.000
_cell.angle_alpha   90.00
_cell.angle_beta   90.00
_cell.angle_gamma   90.00
#
_symmetry.space_group_name_H-M   'P 1'
#
loop_
_entity.id
_entity.type
_entity.pdbx_description
1 polymer ?
#
loop_
_entity_poly.entity_id
_entity_poly.type
_entity_poly.pdbx_seq_one_letter_code
_entity_poly.pdbx_strand_id
1 'polypeptide(L)'
;MKKTAKDAISQLFKDKDLNLHFGDSEVFTYSRIPFGIPSLDKLTNGGIPKKKLTLIYGPTNVGKSYLASQVIANVQNSGGKAAWIDTELSWDAEWFSKCNVDVPKTIVAQPNNAEQSFDTIRKLMQAGVDVIVLDSIAGLVPETVAEEEFSYNPMAWQARFVNSSLPKLLPNLQYGSAFIAINQVRASMGPTALDNMPGGLAQTFFAHFLLQVRRSGWIDEGEGKNKEKVGFNMEVRLRKTKVGGENWKSVTVPFRVEGGIDIVESYIREAIERKIIIQTGAWYNYKDDKVMGLNGVKQLFLENDELFNSLKNELTT
;
A
#
# COMPACT_ATOMS: atom_id res chain seq x y z
N MET A 1 12.33 -54.16 12.68
CA MET A 1 12.69 -53.45 11.45
C MET A 1 13.03 -51.98 11.79
N LYS A 2 14.21 -51.51 11.49
CA LYS A 2 14.57 -50.07 11.69
C LYS A 2 13.78 -49.28 10.65
N LYS A 3 12.87 -48.40 11.10
CA LYS A 3 12.22 -47.39 10.21
C LYS A 3 13.35 -46.60 9.52
N THR A 4 13.31 -46.51 8.20
CA THR A 4 14.25 -45.68 7.47
C THR A 4 13.99 -44.21 7.80
N ALA A 5 15.02 -43.35 7.72
CA ALA A 5 14.83 -41.88 7.96
C ALA A 5 13.75 -41.30 7.05
N LYS A 6 13.59 -41.85 5.84
CA LYS A 6 12.54 -41.51 4.88
C LYS A 6 11.12 -41.80 5.40
N ASP A 7 10.93 -42.97 6.06
CA ASP A 7 9.63 -43.32 6.65
C ASP A 7 9.29 -42.44 7.84
N ALA A 8 10.29 -42.05 8.66
CA ALA A 8 10.12 -41.16 9.76
C ALA A 8 9.70 -39.75 9.30
N ILE A 9 10.36 -39.19 8.28
CA ILE A 9 10.02 -37.89 7.68
C ILE A 9 8.61 -37.93 7.09
N SER A 10 8.25 -39.00 6.34
CA SER A 10 6.92 -39.15 5.76
C SER A 10 5.81 -39.20 6.81
N GLN A 11 6.10 -39.73 8.02
CA GLN A 11 5.15 -39.69 9.14
C GLN A 11 4.98 -38.29 9.72
N LEU A 12 6.06 -37.49 9.81
CA LEU A 12 5.97 -36.10 10.28
C LEU A 12 5.08 -35.26 9.36
N PHE A 13 5.11 -35.45 8.04
CA PHE A 13 4.24 -34.76 7.09
C PHE A 13 2.75 -35.11 7.22
N LYS A 14 2.42 -36.23 7.88
CA LYS A 14 1.02 -36.62 8.17
C LYS A 14 0.48 -35.96 9.42
N ASP A 15 1.35 -35.44 10.27
CA ASP A 15 0.97 -34.73 11.48
C ASP A 15 0.59 -33.28 11.11
N LYS A 16 -0.71 -33.00 11.12
CA LYS A 16 -1.27 -31.69 10.78
C LYS A 16 -0.88 -30.58 11.75
N ASP A 17 -0.53 -30.94 12.98
CA ASP A 17 -0.16 -29.96 14.01
C ASP A 17 1.24 -29.39 13.77
N LEU A 18 2.10 -30.10 13.02
CA LEU A 18 3.44 -29.66 12.67
C LEU A 18 3.48 -28.68 11.49
N ASN A 19 2.39 -28.56 10.71
CA ASN A 19 2.27 -27.66 9.56
C ASN A 19 3.49 -27.70 8.61
N LEU A 20 3.97 -28.89 8.26
CA LEU A 20 5.16 -29.10 7.45
C LEU A 20 4.83 -29.03 5.96
N HIS A 21 5.64 -28.31 5.19
CA HIS A 21 5.54 -28.18 3.74
C HIS A 21 6.93 -28.26 3.09
N PHE A 22 7.03 -28.77 1.88
CA PHE A 22 8.23 -28.61 1.06
C PHE A 22 8.36 -27.17 0.59
N GLY A 23 9.60 -26.71 0.34
CA GLY A 23 9.89 -25.31 0.05
C GLY A 23 9.28 -24.78 -1.27
N ASP A 24 8.89 -25.66 -2.19
CA ASP A 24 8.19 -25.39 -3.44
C ASP A 24 6.65 -25.44 -3.33
N SER A 25 6.14 -25.66 -2.11
CA SER A 25 4.69 -25.73 -1.88
C SER A 25 3.99 -24.42 -2.24
N GLU A 26 2.80 -24.52 -2.86
CA GLU A 26 1.93 -23.38 -3.19
C GLU A 26 1.54 -22.52 -1.96
N VAL A 27 1.63 -23.09 -0.76
CA VAL A 27 1.40 -22.34 0.49
C VAL A 27 2.33 -21.12 0.60
N PHE A 28 3.57 -21.23 0.07
CA PHE A 28 4.56 -20.15 0.09
C PHE A 28 4.46 -19.19 -1.09
N THR A 29 3.63 -19.51 -2.09
CA THR A 29 3.37 -18.61 -3.21
C THR A 29 2.38 -17.52 -2.83
N TYR A 30 2.53 -16.35 -3.41
CA TYR A 30 1.63 -15.22 -3.23
C TYR A 30 1.59 -14.37 -4.50
N SER A 31 0.42 -13.86 -4.82
CA SER A 31 0.22 -12.87 -5.87
C SER A 31 0.43 -11.45 -5.31
N ARG A 32 0.44 -10.48 -6.19
CA ARG A 32 0.54 -9.07 -5.84
C ARG A 32 -0.67 -8.30 -6.32
N ILE A 33 -0.99 -7.24 -5.61
CA ILE A 33 -2.05 -6.30 -5.93
C ILE A 33 -1.38 -5.01 -6.38
N PRO A 34 -1.50 -4.60 -7.65
CA PRO A 34 -0.87 -3.38 -8.13
C PRO A 34 -1.49 -2.14 -7.49
N PHE A 35 -0.71 -1.07 -7.41
CA PHE A 35 -1.22 0.27 -7.12
C PHE A 35 -1.91 0.87 -8.35
N GLY A 36 -1.64 0.35 -9.56
CA GLY A 36 -2.04 0.95 -10.82
C GLY A 36 -1.21 2.19 -11.18
N ILE A 37 -0.07 2.36 -10.53
CA ILE A 37 0.90 3.43 -10.76
C ILE A 37 2.21 2.78 -11.20
N PRO A 38 2.58 2.84 -12.50
CA PRO A 38 3.64 2.01 -13.09
C PRO A 38 4.98 2.08 -12.37
N SER A 39 5.44 3.29 -12.03
CA SER A 39 6.71 3.48 -11.33
C SER A 39 6.68 2.86 -9.92
N LEU A 40 5.55 2.93 -9.22
CA LEU A 40 5.38 2.36 -7.90
C LEU A 40 5.24 0.83 -7.97
N ASP A 41 4.53 0.32 -8.96
CA ASP A 41 4.40 -1.12 -9.19
C ASP A 41 5.75 -1.74 -9.56
N LYS A 42 6.57 -1.06 -10.37
CA LYS A 42 7.97 -1.44 -10.64
C LYS A 42 8.81 -1.44 -9.37
N LEU A 43 8.78 -0.36 -8.56
CA LEU A 43 9.49 -0.26 -7.28
C LEU A 43 9.17 -1.44 -6.36
N THR A 44 7.91 -1.86 -6.35
CA THR A 44 7.38 -2.92 -5.47
C THR A 44 7.33 -4.29 -6.13
N ASN A 45 7.89 -4.44 -7.34
CA ASN A 45 7.85 -5.68 -8.12
C ASN A 45 6.42 -6.20 -8.36
N GLY A 46 5.53 -5.31 -8.81
CA GLY A 46 4.14 -5.61 -9.16
C GLY A 46 3.10 -5.26 -8.09
N GLY A 47 3.47 -4.51 -7.03
CA GLY A 47 2.51 -4.02 -6.04
C GLY A 47 2.59 -4.68 -4.67
N ILE A 48 1.50 -4.63 -3.92
CA ILE A 48 1.37 -5.13 -2.55
C ILE A 48 1.28 -6.67 -2.54
N PRO A 49 2.15 -7.39 -1.81
CA PRO A 49 2.11 -8.84 -1.76
C PRO A 49 0.94 -9.34 -0.90
N LYS A 50 0.13 -10.27 -1.41
CA LYS A 50 -0.86 -11.02 -0.62
C LYS A 50 -0.14 -11.94 0.37
N LYS A 51 -0.84 -12.36 1.43
CA LYS A 51 -0.30 -13.16 2.55
C LYS A 51 0.83 -12.47 3.32
N LYS A 52 0.97 -11.14 3.19
CA LYS A 52 2.05 -10.37 3.81
C LYS A 52 1.54 -9.09 4.45
N LEU A 53 2.31 -8.58 5.43
CA LEU A 53 2.09 -7.28 6.04
C LEU A 53 2.91 -6.22 5.29
N THR A 54 2.23 -5.18 4.81
CA THR A 54 2.83 -3.95 4.31
C THR A 54 2.57 -2.81 5.30
N LEU A 55 3.61 -2.11 5.70
CA LEU A 55 3.51 -0.89 6.50
C LEU A 55 3.76 0.33 5.61
N ILE A 56 2.76 1.22 5.49
CA ILE A 56 2.87 2.51 4.82
C ILE A 56 2.95 3.59 5.89
N TYR A 57 4.03 4.35 5.92
CA TYR A 57 4.24 5.35 6.96
C TYR A 57 4.80 6.66 6.41
N GLY A 58 4.57 7.73 7.13
CA GLY A 58 5.04 9.07 6.77
C GLY A 58 4.29 10.15 7.53
N PRO A 59 4.62 11.44 7.34
CA PRO A 59 3.91 12.57 7.92
C PRO A 59 2.41 12.57 7.55
N THR A 60 1.65 13.43 8.20
CA THR A 60 0.24 13.68 7.82
C THR A 60 0.14 14.31 6.43
N ASN A 61 -0.97 14.07 5.74
CA ASN A 61 -1.30 14.70 4.45
C ASN A 61 -0.23 14.53 3.35
N VAL A 62 0.35 13.32 3.24
CA VAL A 62 1.30 12.97 2.18
C VAL A 62 0.78 11.90 1.23
N GLY A 63 -0.52 11.49 1.35
CA GLY A 63 -1.17 10.54 0.46
C GLY A 63 -1.08 9.06 0.86
N LYS A 64 -0.80 8.72 2.13
CA LYS A 64 -0.76 7.32 2.60
C LYS A 64 -2.09 6.59 2.36
N SER A 65 -3.20 7.17 2.84
CA SER A 65 -4.56 6.62 2.69
C SER A 65 -4.96 6.55 1.21
N TYR A 66 -4.54 7.53 0.39
CA TYR A 66 -4.74 7.50 -1.05
C TYR A 66 -4.04 6.27 -1.70
N LEU A 67 -2.78 5.99 -1.36
CA LEU A 67 -2.09 4.81 -1.89
C LEU A 67 -2.79 3.50 -1.49
N ALA A 68 -3.28 3.40 -0.27
CA ALA A 68 -4.04 2.24 0.18
C ALA A 68 -5.39 2.11 -0.54
N SER A 69 -6.07 3.24 -0.81
CA SER A 69 -7.35 3.24 -1.56
C SER A 69 -7.16 2.77 -3.01
N GLN A 70 -6.03 3.10 -3.66
CA GLN A 70 -5.72 2.59 -5.00
C GLN A 70 -5.58 1.05 -5.02
N VAL A 71 -4.99 0.47 -3.98
CA VAL A 71 -4.92 -1.00 -3.85
C VAL A 71 -6.32 -1.61 -3.68
N ILE A 72 -7.19 -0.98 -2.89
CA ILE A 72 -8.60 -1.39 -2.76
C ILE A 72 -9.31 -1.35 -4.11
N ALA A 73 -9.22 -0.23 -4.83
CA ALA A 73 -9.87 -0.07 -6.14
C ALA A 73 -9.41 -1.16 -7.13
N ASN A 74 -8.10 -1.49 -7.15
CA ASN A 74 -7.57 -2.53 -8.03
C ASN A 74 -8.03 -3.95 -7.63
N VAL A 75 -8.17 -4.23 -6.33
CA VAL A 75 -8.77 -5.50 -5.86
C VAL A 75 -10.22 -5.61 -6.31
N GLN A 76 -11.00 -4.54 -6.13
CA GLN A 76 -12.41 -4.54 -6.50
C GLN A 76 -12.61 -4.67 -8.01
N ASN A 77 -11.78 -4.00 -8.83
CA ASN A 77 -11.77 -4.14 -10.28
C ASN A 77 -11.48 -5.57 -10.75
N SER A 78 -10.73 -6.34 -9.94
CA SER A 78 -10.46 -7.75 -10.18
C SER A 78 -11.51 -8.70 -9.58
N GLY A 79 -12.62 -8.16 -9.05
CA GLY A 79 -13.70 -8.93 -8.42
C GLY A 79 -13.41 -9.39 -6.98
N GLY A 80 -12.32 -8.92 -6.38
CA GLY A 80 -11.93 -9.23 -5.01
C GLY A 80 -12.67 -8.40 -3.95
N LYS A 81 -12.48 -8.78 -2.69
CA LYS A 81 -13.11 -8.16 -1.51
C LYS A 81 -12.10 -7.29 -0.76
N ALA A 82 -12.54 -6.12 -0.33
CA ALA A 82 -11.72 -5.17 0.39
C ALA A 82 -12.36 -4.71 1.71
N ALA A 83 -11.54 -4.46 2.71
CA ALA A 83 -11.97 -3.92 3.99
C ALA A 83 -11.08 -2.77 4.45
N TRP A 84 -11.71 -1.77 5.10
CA TRP A 84 -11.06 -0.62 5.71
C TRP A 84 -11.41 -0.57 7.19
N ILE A 85 -10.40 -0.64 8.06
CA ILE A 85 -10.54 -0.50 9.50
C ILE A 85 -10.12 0.92 9.84
N ASP A 86 -11.11 1.75 10.10
CA ASP A 86 -10.98 3.18 10.33
C ASP A 86 -10.92 3.48 11.82
N THR A 87 -9.72 3.66 12.35
CA THR A 87 -9.49 4.01 13.76
C THR A 87 -9.36 5.52 13.99
N GLU A 88 -9.34 6.31 12.90
CA GLU A 88 -9.28 7.77 12.96
C GLU A 88 -10.67 8.42 12.76
N LEU A 89 -11.71 7.61 12.49
CA LEU A 89 -13.08 8.05 12.19
C LEU A 89 -13.11 9.06 11.01
N SER A 90 -12.30 8.78 10.00
CA SER A 90 -12.04 9.65 8.86
C SER A 90 -12.65 9.17 7.54
N TRP A 91 -13.46 8.08 7.57
CA TRP A 91 -14.10 7.54 6.38
C TRP A 91 -15.04 8.55 5.75
N ASP A 92 -14.78 8.91 4.50
CA ASP A 92 -15.59 9.78 3.67
C ASP A 92 -15.91 9.08 2.34
N ALA A 93 -17.16 8.69 2.15
CA ALA A 93 -17.62 7.95 0.98
C ALA A 93 -17.42 8.73 -0.33
N GLU A 94 -17.57 10.06 -0.31
CA GLU A 94 -17.37 10.90 -1.50
C GLU A 94 -15.89 10.92 -1.90
N TRP A 95 -14.99 11.09 -0.91
CA TRP A 95 -13.55 11.06 -1.15
C TRP A 95 -13.07 9.71 -1.68
N PHE A 96 -13.52 8.60 -1.07
CA PHE A 96 -13.16 7.26 -1.52
C PHE A 96 -13.68 6.96 -2.93
N SER A 97 -14.88 7.45 -3.28
CA SER A 97 -15.42 7.35 -4.63
C SER A 97 -14.54 8.10 -5.65
N LYS A 98 -14.05 9.31 -5.30
CA LYS A 98 -13.09 10.06 -6.12
C LYS A 98 -11.74 9.33 -6.28
N CYS A 99 -11.40 8.44 -5.35
CA CYS A 99 -10.23 7.55 -5.44
C CYS A 99 -10.50 6.27 -6.25
N ASN A 100 -11.62 6.18 -6.98
CA ASN A 100 -12.07 5.02 -7.77
C ASN A 100 -12.40 3.77 -6.92
N VAL A 101 -12.68 3.93 -5.63
CA VAL A 101 -13.14 2.85 -4.76
C VAL A 101 -14.63 2.62 -4.97
N ASP A 102 -15.03 1.38 -5.19
CA ASP A 102 -16.44 0.96 -5.18
C ASP A 102 -16.93 0.93 -3.72
N VAL A 103 -17.42 2.09 -3.26
CA VAL A 103 -17.84 2.32 -1.86
C VAL A 103 -18.89 1.30 -1.40
N PRO A 104 -19.97 1.01 -2.17
CA PRO A 104 -20.96 -0.01 -1.80
C PRO A 104 -20.39 -1.41 -1.58
N LYS A 105 -19.26 -1.75 -2.19
CA LYS A 105 -18.60 -3.05 -2.05
C LYS A 105 -17.46 -3.06 -1.04
N THR A 106 -17.18 -1.93 -0.38
CA THR A 106 -16.12 -1.83 0.62
C THR A 106 -16.67 -2.13 2.01
N ILE A 107 -16.05 -3.08 2.70
CA ILE A 107 -16.35 -3.35 4.11
C ILE A 107 -15.66 -2.29 4.95
N VAL A 108 -16.41 -1.47 5.67
CA VAL A 108 -15.86 -0.46 6.58
C VAL A 108 -16.20 -0.83 8.02
N ALA A 109 -15.20 -0.81 8.88
CA ALA A 109 -15.37 -1.01 10.32
C ALA A 109 -14.72 0.15 11.09
N GLN A 110 -15.47 0.68 12.06
CA GLN A 110 -15.01 1.71 12.99
C GLN A 110 -15.02 1.13 14.42
N PRO A 111 -14.00 0.34 14.80
CA PRO A 111 -13.95 -0.31 16.08
C PRO A 111 -13.70 0.69 17.21
N ASN A 112 -14.29 0.42 18.39
CA ASN A 112 -14.20 1.31 19.55
C ASN A 112 -12.81 1.28 20.23
N ASN A 113 -12.05 0.18 20.05
CA ASN A 113 -10.76 0.00 20.68
C ASN A 113 -9.82 -0.87 19.83
N ALA A 114 -8.56 -0.96 20.23
CA ALA A 114 -7.52 -1.68 19.52
C ALA A 114 -7.74 -3.20 19.52
N GLU A 115 -8.24 -3.75 20.59
CA GLU A 115 -8.54 -5.17 20.75
C GLU A 115 -9.63 -5.58 19.73
N GLN A 116 -10.70 -4.80 19.64
CA GLN A 116 -11.76 -4.99 18.65
C GLN A 116 -11.24 -4.81 17.22
N SER A 117 -10.33 -3.84 16.98
CA SER A 117 -9.70 -3.64 15.67
C SER A 117 -8.98 -4.90 15.20
N PHE A 118 -8.12 -5.47 16.04
CA PHE A 118 -7.34 -6.65 15.69
C PHE A 118 -8.19 -7.93 15.60
N ASP A 119 -9.23 -8.06 16.42
CA ASP A 119 -10.17 -9.19 16.31
C ASP A 119 -10.98 -9.11 15.01
N THR A 120 -11.43 -7.90 14.62
CA THR A 120 -12.12 -7.66 13.34
C THR A 120 -11.20 -8.00 12.16
N ILE A 121 -9.96 -7.52 12.15
CA ILE A 121 -8.98 -7.84 11.11
C ILE A 121 -8.76 -9.35 11.01
N ARG A 122 -8.58 -10.04 12.14
CA ARG A 122 -8.42 -11.49 12.18
C ARG A 122 -9.60 -12.23 11.55
N LYS A 123 -10.84 -11.85 11.90
CA LYS A 123 -12.06 -12.44 11.36
C LYS A 123 -12.20 -12.20 9.86
N LEU A 124 -11.86 -11.00 9.39
CA LEU A 124 -11.87 -10.67 7.95
C LEU A 124 -10.83 -11.48 7.16
N MET A 125 -9.62 -11.68 7.71
CA MET A 125 -8.62 -12.58 7.12
C MET A 125 -9.16 -14.01 7.00
N GLN A 126 -9.76 -14.54 8.06
CA GLN A 126 -10.36 -15.89 8.08
C GLN A 126 -11.55 -16.03 7.12
N ALA A 127 -12.27 -14.94 6.87
CA ALA A 127 -13.35 -14.89 5.89
C ALA A 127 -12.86 -14.75 4.43
N GLY A 128 -11.54 -14.68 4.20
CA GLY A 128 -10.95 -14.61 2.86
C GLY A 128 -11.12 -13.26 2.19
N VAL A 129 -11.07 -12.15 2.95
CA VAL A 129 -11.01 -10.79 2.37
C VAL A 129 -9.63 -10.60 1.74
N ASP A 130 -9.58 -10.11 0.50
CA ASP A 130 -8.34 -10.05 -0.30
C ASP A 130 -7.38 -8.97 0.16
N VAL A 131 -7.88 -7.81 0.56
CA VAL A 131 -7.09 -6.72 1.14
C VAL A 131 -7.78 -6.13 2.35
N ILE A 132 -7.01 -5.90 3.41
CA ILE A 132 -7.48 -5.28 4.65
C ILE A 132 -6.53 -4.12 4.95
N VAL A 133 -7.09 -2.92 5.10
CA VAL A 133 -6.36 -1.69 5.47
C VAL A 133 -6.70 -1.32 6.90
N LEU A 134 -5.69 -1.04 7.72
CA LEU A 134 -5.82 -0.42 9.04
C LEU A 134 -5.33 1.03 8.94
N ASP A 135 -6.21 1.98 9.07
CA ASP A 135 -5.91 3.42 9.06
C ASP A 135 -6.39 4.05 10.37
N SER A 136 -5.52 4.25 11.34
CA SER A 136 -4.08 3.95 11.38
C SER A 136 -3.69 3.27 12.71
N ILE A 137 -2.44 2.76 12.79
CA ILE A 137 -1.88 2.30 14.08
C ILE A 137 -1.86 3.43 15.10
N ALA A 138 -1.66 4.68 14.66
CA ALA A 138 -1.64 5.84 15.55
C ALA A 138 -2.99 6.10 16.22
N GLY A 139 -4.11 5.73 15.59
CA GLY A 139 -5.48 5.87 16.11
C GLY A 139 -5.91 4.77 17.10
N LEU A 140 -5.07 3.76 17.34
CA LEU A 140 -5.42 2.67 18.25
C LEU A 140 -5.46 3.13 19.72
N VAL A 141 -6.60 2.91 20.36
CA VAL A 141 -6.84 3.22 21.78
C VAL A 141 -7.20 1.93 22.51
N PRO A 142 -6.64 1.64 23.71
CA PRO A 142 -6.99 0.43 24.46
C PRO A 142 -8.42 0.47 25.01
N GLU A 143 -8.99 -0.71 25.22
CA GLU A 143 -10.31 -0.86 25.85
C GLU A 143 -10.35 -0.22 27.25
N THR A 144 -9.30 -0.41 28.04
CA THR A 144 -9.20 0.11 29.41
C THR A 144 -9.21 1.64 29.51
N VAL A 145 -8.80 2.36 28.44
CA VAL A 145 -8.76 3.85 28.43
C VAL A 145 -10.09 4.43 27.94
N ALA A 146 -10.90 3.66 27.22
CA ALA A 146 -12.24 4.09 26.86
C ALA A 146 -13.16 4.22 28.11
N GLU A 147 -12.77 3.62 29.26
CA GLU A 147 -13.53 3.57 30.51
C GLU A 147 -12.91 4.40 31.65
N GLU A 148 -11.65 4.85 31.56
CA GLU A 148 -10.93 5.53 32.63
C GLU A 148 -10.51 6.97 32.34
N GLU A 149 -10.31 7.78 33.42
CA GLU A 149 -9.88 9.19 33.32
C GLU A 149 -8.48 9.38 32.66
N PHE A 150 -8.30 10.50 31.99
CA PHE A 150 -7.23 10.95 31.08
C PHE A 150 -5.76 10.88 31.56
N SER A 151 -5.35 10.02 32.47
CA SER A 151 -3.97 9.93 33.02
C SER A 151 -3.03 8.93 32.34
N TYR A 152 -3.27 8.61 31.07
CA TYR A 152 -2.63 7.51 30.34
C TYR A 152 -1.46 7.97 29.43
N ASN A 153 -0.38 7.14 29.32
CA ASN A 153 0.68 7.31 28.33
C ASN A 153 0.40 6.45 27.08
N PRO A 154 -0.20 7.03 26.00
CA PRO A 154 -0.66 6.27 24.86
C PRO A 154 0.46 5.55 24.10
N MET A 155 1.65 6.16 23.98
CA MET A 155 2.74 5.63 23.15
C MET A 155 3.33 4.33 23.68
N ALA A 156 3.55 4.25 24.99
CA ALA A 156 4.12 3.04 25.61
C ALA A 156 3.15 1.85 25.57
N TRP A 157 1.86 2.12 25.68
CA TRP A 157 0.85 1.09 25.55
C TRP A 157 0.73 0.59 24.12
N GLN A 158 0.59 1.49 23.12
CA GLN A 158 0.52 1.12 21.71
C GLN A 158 1.71 0.25 21.29
N ALA A 159 2.93 0.60 21.74
CA ALA A 159 4.11 -0.19 21.46
C ALA A 159 4.00 -1.62 22.04
N ARG A 160 3.54 -1.76 23.28
CA ARG A 160 3.33 -3.08 23.91
C ARG A 160 2.22 -3.87 23.24
N PHE A 161 1.08 -3.23 22.95
CA PHE A 161 -0.05 -3.85 22.28
C PHE A 161 0.33 -4.37 20.90
N VAL A 162 0.92 -3.52 20.05
CA VAL A 162 1.33 -3.90 18.69
C VAL A 162 2.37 -5.02 18.71
N ASN A 163 3.35 -4.94 19.63
CA ASN A 163 4.38 -5.97 19.80
C ASN A 163 3.81 -7.34 20.19
N SER A 164 2.78 -7.37 21.03
CA SER A 164 2.15 -8.62 21.50
C SER A 164 1.09 -9.15 20.54
N SER A 165 0.42 -8.28 19.78
CA SER A 165 -0.75 -8.63 18.97
C SER A 165 -0.41 -8.97 17.52
N LEU A 166 0.58 -8.29 16.90
CA LEU A 166 1.00 -8.60 15.53
C LEU A 166 1.44 -10.07 15.36
N PRO A 167 2.28 -10.66 16.24
CA PRO A 167 2.66 -12.07 16.09
C PRO A 167 1.47 -13.04 16.10
N LYS A 168 0.40 -12.70 16.82
CA LYS A 168 -0.83 -13.50 16.90
C LYS A 168 -1.70 -13.32 15.65
N LEU A 169 -1.65 -12.13 15.03
CA LEU A 169 -2.43 -11.80 13.85
C LEU A 169 -1.83 -12.37 12.57
N LEU A 170 -0.50 -12.26 12.40
CA LEU A 170 0.19 -12.58 11.15
C LEU A 170 -0.01 -14.01 10.62
N PRO A 171 -0.13 -15.07 11.46
CA PRO A 171 -0.44 -16.41 10.96
C PRO A 171 -1.73 -16.49 10.14
N ASN A 172 -2.70 -15.60 10.41
CA ASN A 172 -3.96 -15.56 9.65
C ASN A 172 -3.80 -15.03 8.21
N LEU A 173 -2.65 -14.45 7.86
CA LEU A 173 -2.35 -14.07 6.49
C LEU A 173 -2.29 -15.27 5.52
N GLN A 174 -2.10 -16.48 6.03
CA GLN A 174 -2.17 -17.72 5.23
C GLN A 174 -3.51 -17.88 4.50
N TYR A 175 -4.60 -17.29 5.00
CA TYR A 175 -5.92 -17.31 4.35
C TYR A 175 -5.98 -16.47 3.06
N GLY A 176 -4.92 -15.74 2.71
CA GLY A 176 -4.77 -15.11 1.40
C GLY A 176 -4.83 -13.59 1.38
N SER A 177 -5.13 -12.93 2.50
CA SER A 177 -5.24 -11.47 2.57
C SER A 177 -3.90 -10.76 2.40
N ALA A 178 -3.89 -9.62 1.72
CA ALA A 178 -2.89 -8.58 1.92
C ALA A 178 -3.30 -7.73 3.12
N PHE A 179 -2.39 -7.50 4.07
CA PHE A 179 -2.64 -6.61 5.20
C PHE A 179 -1.80 -5.34 5.05
N ILE A 180 -2.46 -4.20 4.94
CA ILE A 180 -1.83 -2.88 4.88
C ILE A 180 -2.11 -2.17 6.20
N ALA A 181 -1.05 -1.82 6.93
CA ALA A 181 -1.16 -0.97 8.09
C ALA A 181 -0.59 0.41 7.75
N ILE A 182 -1.36 1.46 8.03
CA ILE A 182 -0.93 2.84 7.88
C ILE A 182 -0.43 3.34 9.24
N ASN A 183 0.66 4.14 9.22
CA ASN A 183 1.12 4.80 10.42
C ASN A 183 1.58 6.23 10.14
N GLN A 184 1.42 7.07 11.14
CA GLN A 184 1.86 8.45 11.10
C GLN A 184 3.20 8.59 11.83
N VAL A 185 4.11 9.37 11.29
CA VAL A 185 5.32 9.79 11.99
C VAL A 185 5.27 11.29 12.22
N ARG A 186 5.63 11.73 13.42
CA ARG A 186 5.84 13.15 13.66
C ARG A 186 7.06 13.58 12.88
N ALA A 187 6.99 14.77 12.26
CA ALA A 187 8.11 15.34 11.53
C ALA A 187 9.27 15.61 12.49
N SER A 188 10.14 14.64 12.67
CA SER A 188 11.47 14.87 13.25
C SER A 188 12.46 15.02 12.10
N MET A 189 13.21 16.12 12.10
CA MET A 189 14.30 16.30 11.15
C MET A 189 15.44 15.37 11.56
N GLY A 190 15.66 14.28 10.77
CA GLY A 190 16.82 13.41 10.96
C GLY A 190 16.61 11.96 10.48
N PRO A 191 17.70 11.18 10.44
CA PRO A 191 17.67 9.76 10.05
C PRO A 191 16.89 8.87 11.03
N THR A 192 16.52 9.36 12.22
CA THR A 192 15.85 8.65 13.31
C THR A 192 14.31 8.73 13.27
N ALA A 193 13.71 9.19 12.15
CA ALA A 193 12.24 9.31 12.02
C ALA A 193 11.49 7.97 12.28
N LEU A 194 12.15 6.83 12.15
CA LEU A 194 11.59 5.53 12.51
C LEU A 194 11.41 5.35 14.03
N ASP A 195 12.24 6.01 14.84
CA ASP A 195 12.23 5.84 16.30
C ASP A 195 11.01 6.51 16.95
N ASN A 196 10.35 7.44 16.24
CA ASN A 196 9.18 8.19 16.73
C ASN A 196 7.85 7.71 16.13
N MET A 197 7.81 6.47 15.64
CA MET A 197 6.60 5.88 15.08
C MET A 197 5.69 5.35 16.20
N PRO A 198 4.41 5.78 16.30
CA PRO A 198 3.44 5.18 17.21
C PRO A 198 3.39 3.65 17.03
N GLY A 199 3.18 2.91 18.12
CA GLY A 199 3.23 1.44 18.09
C GLY A 199 4.64 0.83 18.09
N GLY A 200 5.69 1.64 18.26
CA GLY A 200 7.08 1.21 18.44
C GLY A 200 7.70 0.55 17.21
N LEU A 201 8.89 -0.04 17.38
CA LEU A 201 9.66 -0.63 16.28
C LEU A 201 9.17 -2.01 15.85
N ALA A 202 8.38 -2.72 16.65
CA ALA A 202 7.94 -4.09 16.37
C ALA A 202 7.27 -4.21 14.99
N GLN A 203 6.41 -3.25 14.63
CA GLN A 203 5.74 -3.23 13.34
C GLN A 203 6.72 -3.22 12.17
N THR A 204 7.88 -2.57 12.30
CA THR A 204 8.90 -2.53 11.25
C THR A 204 9.63 -3.87 11.11
N PHE A 205 9.79 -4.63 12.21
CA PHE A 205 10.34 -5.98 12.17
C PHE A 205 9.40 -6.97 11.50
N PHE A 206 8.11 -6.90 11.82
CA PHE A 206 7.09 -7.80 11.28
C PHE A 206 6.70 -7.46 9.85
N ALA A 207 6.77 -6.20 9.44
CA ALA A 207 6.48 -5.81 8.07
C ALA A 207 7.37 -6.53 7.05
N HIS A 208 6.74 -7.03 5.98
CA HIS A 208 7.42 -7.61 4.82
C HIS A 208 7.79 -6.53 3.81
N PHE A 209 6.93 -5.52 3.65
CA PHE A 209 7.20 -4.26 2.98
C PHE A 209 7.13 -3.09 3.96
N LEU A 210 8.08 -2.16 3.83
CA LEU A 210 8.09 -0.91 4.57
C LEU A 210 8.20 0.24 3.56
N LEU A 211 7.08 0.91 3.31
CA LEU A 211 6.96 2.03 2.38
C LEU A 211 6.93 3.35 3.14
N GLN A 212 7.93 4.18 2.91
CA GLN A 212 7.97 5.54 3.44
C GLN A 212 7.39 6.50 2.40
N VAL A 213 6.41 7.30 2.81
CA VAL A 213 5.79 8.32 1.96
C VAL A 213 6.16 9.70 2.49
N ARG A 214 6.62 10.58 1.59
CA ARG A 214 7.00 11.97 1.89
C ARG A 214 6.51 12.91 0.81
N ARG A 215 6.42 14.17 1.14
CA ARG A 215 6.29 15.25 0.17
C ARG A 215 7.68 15.78 -0.15
N SER A 216 8.07 15.78 -1.44
CA SER A 216 9.38 16.24 -1.91
C SER A 216 9.34 17.63 -2.57
N GLY A 217 8.15 18.22 -2.73
CA GLY A 217 7.98 19.56 -3.28
C GLY A 217 6.51 19.87 -3.53
N TRP A 218 6.19 21.15 -3.73
CA TRP A 218 4.86 21.57 -4.14
C TRP A 218 4.74 21.63 -5.65
N ILE A 219 3.53 21.47 -6.16
CA ILE A 219 3.16 21.73 -7.54
C ILE A 219 2.34 22.99 -7.52
N ASP A 220 2.86 24.03 -8.17
CA ASP A 220 2.23 25.34 -8.28
C ASP A 220 1.68 25.50 -9.70
N GLU A 221 0.50 26.09 -9.85
CA GLU A 221 -0.08 26.52 -11.13
C GLU A 221 -0.37 28.02 -11.09
N GLY A 222 -0.36 28.67 -12.28
CA GLY A 222 -0.54 30.11 -12.42
C GLY A 222 0.77 30.86 -12.65
N GLU A 223 0.68 32.16 -12.95
CA GLU A 223 1.81 33.03 -13.27
C GLU A 223 1.98 34.15 -12.23
N GLY A 224 3.24 34.49 -11.95
CA GLY A 224 3.59 35.62 -11.10
C GLY A 224 3.07 35.52 -9.67
N LYS A 225 2.26 36.50 -9.22
CA LYS A 225 1.67 36.55 -7.88
C LYS A 225 0.43 35.67 -7.70
N ASN A 226 -0.10 35.12 -8.80
CA ASN A 226 -1.31 34.28 -8.80
C ASN A 226 -0.96 32.77 -8.81
N LYS A 227 0.21 32.41 -8.28
CA LYS A 227 0.59 31.01 -8.10
C LYS A 227 -0.19 30.38 -6.97
N GLU A 228 -0.93 29.31 -7.28
CA GLU A 228 -1.67 28.52 -6.32
C GLU A 228 -1.06 27.12 -6.21
N LYS A 229 -1.03 26.60 -4.99
CA LYS A 229 -0.58 25.22 -4.74
C LYS A 229 -1.69 24.26 -5.08
N VAL A 230 -1.56 23.56 -6.21
CA VAL A 230 -2.55 22.59 -6.72
C VAL A 230 -2.22 21.15 -6.35
N GLY A 231 -1.03 20.92 -5.81
CA GLY A 231 -0.60 19.57 -5.44
C GLY A 231 0.82 19.51 -4.89
N PHE A 232 1.36 18.33 -4.83
CA PHE A 232 2.74 18.10 -4.39
C PHE A 232 3.33 16.85 -5.06
N ASN A 233 4.65 16.78 -5.10
CA ASN A 233 5.37 15.59 -5.50
C ASN A 233 5.41 14.61 -4.33
N MET A 234 4.75 13.46 -4.47
CA MET A 234 4.76 12.37 -3.52
C MET A 234 5.99 11.49 -3.78
N GLU A 235 6.94 11.46 -2.86
CA GLU A 235 8.04 10.50 -2.87
C GLU A 235 7.63 9.26 -2.08
N VAL A 236 7.69 8.10 -2.73
CA VAL A 236 7.49 6.78 -2.10
C VAL A 236 8.80 6.03 -2.15
N ARG A 237 9.34 5.65 -0.99
CA ARG A 237 10.59 4.92 -0.84
C ARG A 237 10.36 3.54 -0.25
N LEU A 238 10.88 2.50 -0.89
CA LEU A 238 10.90 1.15 -0.35
C LEU A 238 12.08 1.02 0.64
N ARG A 239 11.79 1.16 1.93
CA ARG A 239 12.81 1.14 3.02
C ARG A 239 13.23 -0.25 3.42
N LYS A 240 12.35 -1.24 3.21
CA LYS A 240 12.59 -2.64 3.54
C LYS A 240 11.70 -3.52 2.68
N THR A 241 12.26 -4.60 2.20
CA THR A 241 11.52 -5.70 1.61
C THR A 241 12.11 -7.05 2.04
N LYS A 242 11.21 -8.02 2.29
CA LYS A 242 11.55 -9.45 2.49
C LYS A 242 11.05 -10.31 1.33
N VAL A 243 10.45 -9.69 0.30
CA VAL A 243 9.65 -10.37 -0.71
C VAL A 243 9.90 -9.83 -2.14
N GLY A 244 11.08 -9.32 -2.41
CA GLY A 244 11.43 -8.70 -3.68
C GLY A 244 11.01 -7.23 -3.76
N GLY A 245 11.39 -6.55 -4.85
CA GLY A 245 11.28 -5.11 -5.03
C GLY A 245 12.63 -4.41 -4.93
N GLU A 246 12.66 -3.13 -5.31
CA GLU A 246 13.89 -2.34 -5.39
C GLU A 246 14.22 -1.67 -4.05
N ASN A 247 14.78 -2.45 -3.12
CA ASN A 247 15.10 -1.97 -1.77
C ASN A 247 15.96 -0.69 -1.78
N TRP A 248 15.64 0.26 -0.91
CA TRP A 248 16.28 1.58 -0.76
C TRP A 248 16.06 2.56 -1.92
N LYS A 249 15.41 2.15 -3.00
CA LYS A 249 15.01 3.06 -4.07
C LYS A 249 13.74 3.83 -3.71
N SER A 250 13.52 4.93 -4.41
CA SER A 250 12.31 5.73 -4.32
C SER A 250 11.82 6.14 -5.70
N VAL A 251 10.53 6.38 -5.78
CA VAL A 251 9.87 6.97 -6.95
C VAL A 251 9.14 8.23 -6.50
N THR A 252 9.01 9.17 -7.42
CA THR A 252 8.28 10.42 -7.20
C THR A 252 7.11 10.47 -8.16
N VAL A 253 5.92 10.66 -7.61
CA VAL A 253 4.67 10.71 -8.37
C VAL A 253 3.99 12.04 -8.11
N PRO A 254 3.56 12.78 -9.14
CA PRO A 254 2.76 13.98 -8.97
C PRO A 254 1.41 13.64 -8.34
N PHE A 255 1.08 14.30 -7.24
CA PHE A 255 -0.21 14.18 -6.57
C PHE A 255 -0.91 15.54 -6.58
N ARG A 256 -2.12 15.59 -7.13
CA ARG A 256 -2.97 16.78 -7.12
C ARG A 256 -3.98 16.70 -6.00
N VAL A 257 -4.29 17.82 -5.38
CA VAL A 257 -5.32 17.90 -4.32
C VAL A 257 -6.68 17.52 -4.89
N GLU A 258 -6.98 18.01 -6.10
CA GLU A 258 -8.14 17.60 -6.87
C GLU A 258 -7.76 16.49 -7.84
N GLY A 259 -8.34 15.29 -7.68
CA GLY A 259 -8.15 14.15 -8.58
C GLY A 259 -7.03 13.17 -8.23
N GLY A 260 -6.23 13.42 -7.20
CA GLY A 260 -5.18 12.49 -6.76
C GLY A 260 -4.02 12.35 -7.72
N ILE A 261 -3.53 11.12 -7.95
CA ILE A 261 -2.45 10.85 -8.91
C ILE A 261 -3.01 10.83 -10.32
N ASP A 262 -2.37 11.58 -11.21
CA ASP A 262 -2.66 11.54 -12.63
C ASP A 262 -2.11 10.23 -13.23
N ILE A 263 -2.99 9.25 -13.34
CA ILE A 263 -2.62 7.90 -13.79
C ILE A 263 -2.09 7.93 -15.23
N VAL A 264 -2.75 8.66 -16.13
CA VAL A 264 -2.31 8.76 -17.55
C VAL A 264 -0.91 9.37 -17.62
N GLU A 265 -0.69 10.47 -16.90
CA GLU A 265 0.63 11.09 -16.85
C GLU A 265 1.69 10.17 -16.25
N SER A 266 1.32 9.36 -15.23
CA SER A 266 2.25 8.41 -14.60
C SER A 266 2.70 7.31 -15.58
N TYR A 267 1.79 6.83 -16.45
CA TYR A 267 2.13 5.89 -17.53
C TYR A 267 3.03 6.52 -18.58
N ILE A 268 2.73 7.75 -18.99
CA ILE A 268 3.54 8.50 -19.98
C ILE A 268 4.97 8.69 -19.45
N ARG A 269 5.14 9.11 -18.20
CA ARG A 269 6.46 9.33 -17.59
C ARG A 269 7.28 8.04 -17.52
N GLU A 270 6.68 6.92 -17.10
CA GLU A 270 7.36 5.63 -17.09
C GLU A 270 7.71 5.16 -18.52
N ALA A 271 6.83 5.41 -19.50
CA ALA A 271 7.10 5.08 -20.90
C ALA A 271 8.26 5.90 -21.50
N ILE A 272 8.38 7.17 -21.10
CA ILE A 272 9.53 8.01 -21.48
C ILE A 272 10.81 7.46 -20.83
N GLU A 273 10.78 7.11 -19.56
CA GLU A 273 11.93 6.55 -18.86
C GLU A 273 12.41 5.23 -19.49
N ARG A 274 11.47 4.37 -19.91
CA ARG A 274 11.77 3.11 -20.62
C ARG A 274 12.05 3.31 -22.14
N LYS A 275 12.02 4.54 -22.63
CA LYS A 275 12.21 4.86 -24.06
C LYS A 275 11.18 4.20 -25.00
N ILE A 276 9.99 3.90 -24.50
CA ILE A 276 8.82 3.48 -25.30
C ILE A 276 8.23 4.71 -25.98
N ILE A 277 8.09 5.81 -25.24
CA ILE A 277 7.81 7.13 -25.79
C ILE A 277 9.15 7.86 -25.94
N ILE A 278 9.46 8.30 -27.16
CA ILE A 278 10.70 9.01 -27.46
C ILE A 278 10.46 10.52 -27.42
N GLN A 279 11.09 11.19 -26.45
CA GLN A 279 11.06 12.65 -26.38
C GLN A 279 12.24 13.26 -27.15
N THR A 280 11.96 14.19 -28.04
CA THR A 280 12.93 14.97 -28.79
C THR A 280 12.58 16.45 -28.72
N GLY A 281 13.25 17.16 -27.81
CA GLY A 281 12.89 18.55 -27.50
C GLY A 281 11.47 18.66 -26.94
N ALA A 282 10.61 19.44 -27.58
CA ALA A 282 9.20 19.59 -27.22
C ALA A 282 8.29 18.51 -27.83
N TRP A 283 8.82 17.62 -28.65
CA TRP A 283 8.04 16.61 -29.34
C TRP A 283 8.18 15.25 -28.71
N TYR A 284 7.05 14.51 -28.69
CA TYR A 284 6.94 13.14 -28.18
C TYR A 284 6.44 12.23 -29.30
N ASN A 285 7.12 11.10 -29.50
CA ASN A 285 6.79 10.12 -30.51
C ASN A 285 6.40 8.81 -29.84
N TYR A 286 5.25 8.29 -30.19
CA TYR A 286 4.78 6.97 -29.77
C TYR A 286 4.13 6.28 -30.97
N LYS A 287 4.70 5.15 -31.41
CA LYS A 287 4.34 4.48 -32.65
C LYS A 287 4.36 5.46 -33.85
N ASP A 288 3.23 5.62 -34.52
CA ASP A 288 3.08 6.51 -35.68
C ASP A 288 2.70 7.95 -35.29
N ASP A 289 2.37 8.18 -34.01
CA ASP A 289 1.94 9.47 -33.51
C ASP A 289 3.10 10.35 -33.08
N LYS A 290 3.04 11.62 -33.45
CA LYS A 290 3.98 12.66 -33.06
C LYS A 290 3.23 13.86 -32.52
N VAL A 291 3.40 14.15 -31.24
CA VAL A 291 2.61 15.16 -30.50
C VAL A 291 3.54 16.13 -29.79
N MET A 292 3.14 17.41 -29.75
CA MET A 292 3.90 18.46 -29.09
C MET A 292 3.46 18.62 -27.62
N GLY A 293 4.44 18.58 -26.71
CA GLY A 293 4.26 18.80 -25.28
C GLY A 293 3.62 17.63 -24.54
N LEU A 294 3.88 17.56 -23.23
CA LEU A 294 3.35 16.49 -22.36
C LEU A 294 1.81 16.49 -22.32
N ASN A 295 1.20 17.67 -22.31
CA ASN A 295 -0.27 17.78 -22.31
C ASN A 295 -0.88 17.23 -23.60
N GLY A 296 -0.20 17.44 -24.77
CA GLY A 296 -0.65 16.87 -26.03
C GLY A 296 -0.63 15.34 -26.03
N VAL A 297 0.46 14.75 -25.49
CA VAL A 297 0.56 13.29 -25.32
C VAL A 297 -0.54 12.76 -24.38
N LYS A 298 -0.80 13.48 -23.29
CA LYS A 298 -1.85 13.12 -22.36
C LYS A 298 -3.23 13.14 -23.02
N GLN A 299 -3.51 14.18 -23.83
CA GLN A 299 -4.77 14.30 -24.57
C GLN A 299 -4.93 13.14 -25.56
N LEU A 300 -3.87 12.79 -26.29
CA LEU A 300 -3.86 11.65 -27.22
C LEU A 300 -4.32 10.35 -26.54
N PHE A 301 -3.80 10.06 -25.33
CA PHE A 301 -4.18 8.85 -24.59
C PHE A 301 -5.55 8.94 -23.93
N LEU A 302 -6.02 10.13 -23.55
CA LEU A 302 -7.37 10.34 -23.02
C LEU A 302 -8.46 10.18 -24.10
N GLU A 303 -8.13 10.50 -25.37
CA GLU A 303 -9.05 10.39 -26.51
C GLU A 303 -8.98 9.02 -27.21
N ASN A 304 -7.97 8.19 -26.89
CA ASN A 304 -7.76 6.90 -27.54
C ASN A 304 -7.45 5.79 -26.53
N ASP A 305 -8.52 5.14 -26.05
CA ASP A 305 -8.44 4.05 -25.08
C ASP A 305 -7.63 2.84 -25.59
N GLU A 306 -7.71 2.52 -26.89
CA GLU A 306 -6.96 1.40 -27.48
C GLU A 306 -5.46 1.67 -27.43
N LEU A 307 -5.07 2.90 -27.78
CA LEU A 307 -3.68 3.33 -27.72
C LEU A 307 -3.15 3.33 -26.30
N PHE A 308 -3.95 3.79 -25.33
CA PHE A 308 -3.57 3.78 -23.93
C PHE A 308 -3.46 2.36 -23.37
N ASN A 309 -4.37 1.45 -23.75
CA ASN A 309 -4.28 0.05 -23.35
C ASN A 309 -3.06 -0.65 -23.95
N SER A 310 -2.69 -0.29 -25.20
CA SER A 310 -1.44 -0.77 -25.80
C SER A 310 -0.22 -0.33 -25.00
N LEU A 311 -0.16 0.94 -24.58
CA LEU A 311 0.92 1.45 -23.72
C LEU A 311 0.99 0.72 -22.38
N LYS A 312 -0.16 0.48 -21.73
CA LYS A 312 -0.21 -0.30 -20.48
C LYS A 312 0.38 -1.70 -20.65
N ASN A 313 0.02 -2.38 -21.72
CA ASN A 313 0.52 -3.72 -22.02
C ASN A 313 2.04 -3.74 -22.23
N GLU A 314 2.57 -2.78 -23.00
CA GLU A 314 4.01 -2.64 -23.25
C GLU A 314 4.80 -2.34 -21.96
N LEU A 315 4.20 -1.66 -20.99
CA LEU A 315 4.83 -1.38 -19.70
C LEU A 315 4.74 -2.55 -18.70
N THR A 316 3.85 -3.50 -18.93
CA THR A 316 3.65 -4.68 -18.07
C THR A 316 4.56 -5.84 -18.48
N THR A 317 5.06 -5.81 -19.71
CA THR A 317 6.04 -6.77 -20.25
C THR A 317 7.46 -6.38 -19.87
#